data_ad84745fd7cb60f9c1424e327ee415c8
#
_entry.id   ad84745fd7cb60f9c1424e327ee415c8
#
_cell.length_a   1.000
_cell.length_b   1.000
_cell.length_c   1.000
_cell.angle_alpha   90.00
_cell.angle_beta   90.00
_cell.angle_gamma   90.00
#
_symmetry.space_group_name_H-M   'P 1'
#
loop_
_entity.id
_entity.type
_entity.pdbx_description
1 polymer ?
#
loop_
_entity_poly.entity_id
_entity_poly.type
_entity_poly.pdbx_seq_one_letter_code
_entity_poly.pdbx_strand_id
1 'polypeptide(L)'
;AALLAETVTIAKRCQFSLEELRYEYPDEVVPEHLTPAEQLRFLTDSGAAKRWPEGLSNSVRKQIDHELKVINDLEYACYFLTVHDLVAFARGRNILCQGRGSAANSVVCYCLFITEVSPDQVSLLFERFISKERNEPPDIDVDFEHERREEVIQYIYKRYSRERAALAATVITYRPRSAVRDVGKALGLDPLFIEQLSQSLSWWDHRGDLQRQFEQSGSHGDLAKQPAAQHSMVEHFHRLLQEIQGFPRHLSQHVGGFIITRSPISTLVPVENASMPNRTVIQWDKEDIEALGLLKIDILALGMLTAIHRCFDLVRDHQGINLSMQSIPKEDSATYQMLCDADSVGVFQIESRAQMAMLPRLRPRCFYDLVIE
;
A
#
# COMPACT_ATOMS: atom_id res chain seq x y z
N ALA A 1 -10.92 -24.41 -41.82
CA ALA A 1 -12.22 -23.67 -41.81
C ALA A 1 -13.10 -24.10 -40.62
N ALA A 2 -13.33 -25.43 -40.39
CA ALA A 2 -14.22 -25.88 -39.31
C ALA A 2 -13.73 -25.49 -37.92
N LEU A 3 -12.43 -25.61 -37.59
CA LEU A 3 -11.86 -25.21 -36.31
C LEU A 3 -11.93 -23.71 -36.05
N LEU A 4 -11.80 -22.89 -37.09
CA LEU A 4 -12.00 -21.44 -36.99
C LEU A 4 -13.46 -21.07 -36.73
N ALA A 5 -14.40 -21.79 -37.37
CA ALA A 5 -15.83 -21.61 -37.11
C ALA A 5 -16.17 -21.95 -35.64
N GLU A 6 -15.56 -23.02 -35.10
CA GLU A 6 -15.77 -23.41 -33.71
C GLU A 6 -15.26 -22.34 -32.72
N THR A 7 -14.15 -21.68 -33.03
CA THR A 7 -13.64 -20.56 -32.22
C THR A 7 -14.71 -19.45 -32.10
N VAL A 8 -15.38 -19.11 -33.21
CA VAL A 8 -16.45 -18.10 -33.21
C VAL A 8 -17.67 -18.59 -32.42
N THR A 9 -17.99 -19.89 -32.51
CA THR A 9 -19.09 -20.51 -31.75
C THR A 9 -18.84 -20.40 -30.25
N ILE A 10 -17.59 -20.70 -29.80
CA ILE A 10 -17.19 -20.58 -28.40
C ILE A 10 -17.23 -19.09 -27.95
N ALA A 11 -16.68 -18.19 -28.76
CA ALA A 11 -16.72 -16.77 -28.45
C ALA A 11 -18.14 -16.22 -28.26
N LYS A 12 -19.11 -16.66 -29.09
CA LYS A 12 -20.51 -16.27 -28.95
C LYS A 12 -21.20 -16.83 -27.70
N ARG A 13 -20.67 -17.89 -27.11
CA ARG A 13 -21.15 -18.46 -25.84
C ARG A 13 -20.60 -17.71 -24.63
N CYS A 14 -19.50 -17.00 -24.77
CA CYS A 14 -18.93 -16.17 -23.73
C CYS A 14 -19.67 -14.81 -23.71
N GLN A 15 -20.61 -14.65 -22.77
CA GLN A 15 -21.44 -13.44 -22.64
C GLN A 15 -21.13 -12.65 -21.36
N PHE A 16 -20.06 -13.02 -20.65
CA PHE A 16 -19.65 -12.35 -19.42
C PHE A 16 -19.24 -10.89 -19.70
N SER A 17 -19.71 -9.98 -18.86
CA SER A 17 -19.29 -8.58 -18.82
C SER A 17 -18.73 -8.23 -17.45
N LEU A 18 -17.67 -7.44 -17.41
CA LEU A 18 -17.11 -6.91 -16.15
C LEU A 18 -18.13 -6.03 -15.40
N GLU A 19 -19.11 -5.46 -16.09
CA GLU A 19 -20.20 -4.68 -15.50
C GLU A 19 -21.17 -5.52 -14.65
N GLU A 20 -21.17 -6.84 -14.85
CA GLU A 20 -21.98 -7.79 -14.07
C GLU A 20 -21.35 -8.12 -12.71
N LEU A 21 -20.08 -7.80 -12.51
CA LEU A 21 -19.40 -8.09 -11.27
C LEU A 21 -20.04 -7.31 -10.12
N ARG A 22 -20.21 -8.00 -9.00
CA ARG A 22 -20.69 -7.42 -7.75
C ARG A 22 -19.70 -7.81 -6.66
N TYR A 23 -19.20 -6.80 -6.01
CA TYR A 23 -18.28 -6.97 -4.88
C TYR A 23 -19.07 -6.83 -3.57
N GLU A 24 -18.92 -7.84 -2.72
CA GLU A 24 -19.54 -7.84 -1.40
C GLU A 24 -18.47 -8.07 -0.33
N TYR A 25 -18.51 -7.23 0.69
CA TYR A 25 -17.66 -7.39 1.85
C TYR A 25 -18.05 -8.59 2.71
N PRO A 26 -17.08 -9.20 3.41
CA PRO A 26 -17.37 -10.21 4.39
C PRO A 26 -18.21 -9.64 5.53
N ASP A 27 -19.19 -10.42 5.98
CA ASP A 27 -20.11 -10.07 7.07
C ASP A 27 -19.82 -10.83 8.39
N GLU A 28 -18.85 -11.72 8.41
CA GLU A 28 -18.47 -12.50 9.61
C GLU A 28 -17.94 -11.66 10.78
N VAL A 29 -17.65 -10.41 10.56
CA VAL A 29 -17.26 -9.43 11.59
C VAL A 29 -18.48 -8.81 12.28
N VAL A 30 -19.69 -9.11 11.79
CA VAL A 30 -20.96 -8.61 12.33
C VAL A 30 -21.66 -9.72 13.10
N PRO A 31 -22.01 -9.54 14.38
CA PRO A 31 -22.82 -10.51 15.11
C PRO A 31 -24.19 -10.73 14.45
N GLU A 32 -24.70 -11.98 14.47
CA GLU A 32 -25.94 -12.38 13.79
C GLU A 32 -27.19 -11.52 14.12
N HIS A 33 -27.19 -10.89 15.30
CA HIS A 33 -28.33 -10.10 15.77
C HIS A 33 -28.20 -8.60 15.51
N LEU A 34 -27.12 -8.16 14.83
CA LEU A 34 -26.87 -6.75 14.51
C LEU A 34 -26.72 -6.53 13.01
N THR A 35 -27.04 -5.34 12.57
CA THR A 35 -26.66 -4.85 11.25
C THR A 35 -25.23 -4.33 11.26
N PRO A 36 -24.54 -4.26 10.10
CA PRO A 36 -23.21 -3.64 10.01
C PRO A 36 -23.17 -2.21 10.58
N ALA A 37 -24.20 -1.43 10.33
CA ALA A 37 -24.32 -0.06 10.84
C ALA A 37 -24.41 0.00 12.38
N GLU A 38 -25.20 -0.88 12.98
CA GLU A 38 -25.32 -0.99 14.44
C GLU A 38 -24.04 -1.46 15.09
N GLN A 39 -23.37 -2.46 14.49
CA GLN A 39 -22.09 -2.95 14.98
C GLN A 39 -21.02 -1.87 14.90
N LEU A 40 -20.94 -1.14 13.79
CA LEU A 40 -19.98 -0.05 13.61
C LEU A 40 -20.23 1.06 14.63
N ARG A 41 -21.50 1.44 14.85
CA ARG A 41 -21.89 2.42 15.88
C ARG A 41 -21.47 1.94 17.26
N PHE A 42 -21.77 0.70 17.62
CA PHE A 42 -21.43 0.13 18.93
C PHE A 42 -19.92 0.17 19.19
N LEU A 43 -19.11 -0.26 18.21
CA LEU A 43 -17.65 -0.25 18.34
C LEU A 43 -17.10 1.17 18.40
N THR A 44 -17.64 2.09 17.63
CA THR A 44 -17.25 3.51 17.64
C THR A 44 -17.55 4.14 19.00
N ASP A 45 -18.74 3.95 19.55
CA ASP A 45 -19.14 4.50 20.85
C ASP A 45 -18.31 3.86 21.99
N SER A 46 -18.05 2.56 21.93
CA SER A 46 -17.17 1.85 22.88
C SER A 46 -15.74 2.37 22.83
N GLY A 47 -15.22 2.61 21.62
CA GLY A 47 -13.88 3.16 21.43
C GLY A 47 -13.80 4.62 21.87
N ALA A 48 -14.82 5.41 21.59
CA ALA A 48 -14.92 6.79 22.02
C ALA A 48 -14.87 6.91 23.56
N ALA A 49 -15.59 6.04 24.27
CA ALA A 49 -15.53 6.01 25.74
C ALA A 49 -14.13 5.72 26.28
N LYS A 50 -13.32 4.91 25.58
CA LYS A 50 -11.93 4.64 25.94
C LYS A 50 -10.98 5.80 25.60
N ARG A 51 -11.23 6.50 24.48
CA ARG A 51 -10.42 7.64 24.02
C ARG A 51 -10.65 8.90 24.87
N TRP A 52 -11.87 9.11 25.32
CA TRP A 52 -12.27 10.25 26.14
C TRP A 52 -12.97 9.78 27.43
N PRO A 53 -12.22 9.28 28.42
CA PRO A 53 -12.81 8.78 29.68
C PRO A 53 -13.53 9.86 30.49
N GLU A 54 -13.16 11.13 30.31
CA GLU A 54 -13.81 12.28 30.95
C GLU A 54 -15.06 12.77 30.20
N GLY A 55 -15.38 12.15 29.06
CA GLY A 55 -16.53 12.48 28.23
C GLY A 55 -16.19 13.17 26.93
N LEU A 56 -17.10 13.06 25.97
CA LEU A 56 -16.98 13.62 24.62
C LEU A 56 -17.47 15.06 24.59
N SER A 57 -16.74 15.92 23.86
CA SER A 57 -17.28 17.25 23.52
C SER A 57 -18.46 17.12 22.53
N ASN A 58 -19.35 18.10 22.54
CA ASN A 58 -20.48 18.13 21.60
C ASN A 58 -20.05 18.22 20.13
N SER A 59 -18.88 18.81 19.84
CA SER A 59 -18.32 18.89 18.48
C SER A 59 -17.88 17.52 17.99
N VAL A 60 -17.12 16.77 18.79
CA VAL A 60 -16.66 15.42 18.45
C VAL A 60 -17.86 14.47 18.29
N ARG A 61 -18.88 14.56 19.15
CA ARG A 61 -20.10 13.74 19.01
C ARG A 61 -20.81 14.00 17.68
N LYS A 62 -21.00 15.27 17.32
CA LYS A 62 -21.61 15.63 16.02
C LYS A 62 -20.80 15.12 14.84
N GLN A 63 -19.46 15.15 14.94
CA GLN A 63 -18.60 14.64 13.89
C GLN A 63 -18.70 13.12 13.76
N ILE A 64 -18.71 12.36 14.86
CA ILE A 64 -18.96 10.91 14.85
C ILE A 64 -20.30 10.61 14.17
N ASP A 65 -21.37 11.32 14.54
CA ASP A 65 -22.68 11.09 13.94
C ASP A 65 -22.72 11.40 12.46
N HIS A 66 -22.04 12.46 12.03
CA HIS A 66 -21.90 12.82 10.62
C HIS A 66 -21.12 11.75 9.84
N GLU A 67 -19.94 11.36 10.32
CA GLU A 67 -19.10 10.36 9.64
C GLU A 67 -19.82 9.01 9.54
N LEU A 68 -20.41 8.51 10.61
CA LEU A 68 -21.17 7.26 10.58
C LEU A 68 -22.35 7.30 9.61
N LYS A 69 -23.02 8.46 9.50
CA LYS A 69 -24.08 8.63 8.51
C LYS A 69 -23.54 8.51 7.09
N VAL A 70 -22.44 9.19 6.75
CA VAL A 70 -21.85 9.12 5.42
C VAL A 70 -21.37 7.70 5.10
N ILE A 71 -20.69 7.04 6.04
CA ILE A 71 -20.22 5.65 5.89
C ILE A 71 -21.38 4.69 5.61
N ASN A 72 -22.49 4.85 6.32
CA ASN A 72 -23.67 3.99 6.15
C ASN A 72 -24.44 4.33 4.86
N ASP A 73 -24.57 5.59 4.49
CA ASP A 73 -25.22 6.02 3.24
C ASP A 73 -24.47 5.49 1.99
N LEU A 74 -23.17 5.25 2.12
CA LEU A 74 -22.30 4.68 1.07
C LEU A 74 -22.05 3.16 1.22
N GLU A 75 -22.69 2.51 2.19
CA GLU A 75 -22.61 1.08 2.47
C GLU A 75 -21.18 0.55 2.79
N TYR A 76 -20.30 1.41 3.36
CA TYR A 76 -18.93 1.03 3.72
C TYR A 76 -18.76 0.47 5.14
N ALA A 77 -19.85 0.26 5.90
CA ALA A 77 -19.76 -0.22 7.28
C ALA A 77 -18.96 -1.53 7.42
N CYS A 78 -19.19 -2.52 6.56
CA CYS A 78 -18.45 -3.78 6.57
C CYS A 78 -16.95 -3.60 6.29
N TYR A 79 -16.58 -2.64 5.43
CA TYR A 79 -15.18 -2.31 5.17
C TYR A 79 -14.46 -1.81 6.44
N PHE A 80 -15.05 -0.83 7.12
CA PHE A 80 -14.49 -0.32 8.38
C PHE A 80 -14.41 -1.40 9.46
N LEU A 81 -15.42 -2.27 9.55
CA LEU A 81 -15.43 -3.39 10.49
C LEU A 81 -14.34 -4.41 10.18
N THR A 82 -14.08 -4.70 8.89
CA THR A 82 -13.00 -5.59 8.47
C THR A 82 -11.63 -5.02 8.84
N VAL A 83 -11.40 -3.73 8.57
CA VAL A 83 -10.13 -3.07 8.97
C VAL A 83 -9.98 -3.07 10.50
N HIS A 84 -11.07 -2.79 11.24
CA HIS A 84 -11.07 -2.84 12.70
C HIS A 84 -10.71 -4.25 13.23
N ASP A 85 -11.24 -5.32 12.63
CA ASP A 85 -10.92 -6.71 13.01
C ASP A 85 -9.41 -7.00 12.89
N LEU A 86 -8.77 -6.56 11.80
CA LEU A 86 -7.33 -6.71 11.59
C LEU A 86 -6.51 -5.92 12.61
N VAL A 87 -6.91 -4.69 12.88
CA VAL A 87 -6.27 -3.83 13.89
C VAL A 87 -6.46 -4.39 15.29
N ALA A 88 -7.65 -4.88 15.63
CA ALA A 88 -7.93 -5.49 16.91
C ALA A 88 -7.10 -6.77 17.12
N PHE A 89 -6.96 -7.61 16.08
CA PHE A 89 -6.05 -8.76 16.12
C PHE A 89 -4.61 -8.34 16.40
N ALA A 90 -4.08 -7.36 15.67
CA ALA A 90 -2.71 -6.88 15.83
C ALA A 90 -2.47 -6.35 17.25
N ARG A 91 -3.35 -5.48 17.74
CA ARG A 91 -3.27 -4.90 19.08
C ARG A 91 -3.41 -5.97 20.17
N GLY A 92 -4.29 -6.96 19.99
CA GLY A 92 -4.44 -8.10 20.89
C GLY A 92 -3.18 -8.99 20.98
N ARG A 93 -2.31 -8.91 19.99
CA ARG A 93 -1.00 -9.55 19.94
C ARG A 93 0.15 -8.63 20.30
N ASN A 94 -0.13 -7.42 20.75
CA ASN A 94 0.88 -6.37 21.00
C ASN A 94 1.76 -6.09 19.76
N ILE A 95 1.13 -6.05 18.56
CA ILE A 95 1.75 -5.60 17.31
C ILE A 95 1.37 -4.15 17.14
N LEU A 96 2.34 -3.26 17.06
CA LEU A 96 2.06 -1.85 16.79
C LEU A 96 1.53 -1.69 15.37
N CYS A 97 0.51 -0.89 15.23
CA CYS A 97 -0.08 -0.55 13.93
C CYS A 97 -0.61 0.89 13.94
N GLN A 98 -0.63 1.50 12.76
CA GLN A 98 -1.04 2.88 12.57
C GLN A 98 -1.71 3.05 11.21
N GLY A 99 -2.98 3.49 11.21
CA GLY A 99 -3.64 3.98 10.00
C GLY A 99 -3.05 5.31 9.57
N ARG A 100 -2.75 5.44 8.28
CA ARG A 100 -2.12 6.63 7.71
C ARG A 100 -2.94 7.23 6.59
N GLY A 101 -2.43 8.32 5.98
CA GLY A 101 -3.06 8.98 4.85
C GLY A 101 -4.43 9.55 5.19
N SER A 102 -5.39 9.29 4.34
CA SER A 102 -6.75 9.81 4.45
C SER A 102 -7.49 9.31 5.69
N ALA A 103 -7.22 8.09 6.17
CA ALA A 103 -7.83 7.53 7.38
C ALA A 103 -7.56 8.37 8.65
N ALA A 104 -6.45 9.12 8.67
CA ALA A 104 -6.13 10.04 9.77
C ALA A 104 -7.11 11.22 9.89
N ASN A 105 -7.93 11.47 8.85
CA ASN A 105 -8.97 12.53 8.88
C ASN A 105 -10.31 12.05 9.45
N SER A 106 -10.41 10.81 9.95
CA SER A 106 -11.66 10.22 10.44
C SER A 106 -11.65 10.05 11.96
N VAL A 107 -12.63 10.62 12.64
CA VAL A 107 -12.86 10.39 14.06
C VAL A 107 -13.35 8.96 14.32
N VAL A 108 -14.10 8.37 13.39
CA VAL A 108 -14.50 6.97 13.45
C VAL A 108 -13.28 6.07 13.43
N CYS A 109 -12.30 6.29 12.53
CA CYS A 109 -11.03 5.54 12.52
C CYS A 109 -10.26 5.72 13.83
N TYR A 110 -10.28 6.89 14.44
CA TYR A 110 -9.66 7.12 15.76
C TYR A 110 -10.37 6.33 16.86
N CYS A 111 -11.71 6.34 16.91
CA CYS A 111 -12.48 5.55 17.85
C CYS A 111 -12.27 4.04 17.67
N LEU A 112 -12.13 3.56 16.43
CA LEU A 112 -11.85 2.16 16.11
C LEU A 112 -10.38 1.75 16.34
N PHE A 113 -9.54 2.63 16.85
CA PHE A 113 -8.11 2.41 17.06
C PHE A 113 -7.32 2.12 15.77
N ILE A 114 -7.88 2.47 14.62
CA ILE A 114 -7.19 2.35 13.32
C ILE A 114 -6.09 3.41 13.23
N THR A 115 -6.34 4.64 13.69
CA THR A 115 -5.35 5.73 13.78
C THR A 115 -5.17 6.23 15.21
N GLU A 116 -3.98 6.78 15.51
CA GLU A 116 -3.68 7.47 16.78
C GLU A 116 -3.78 9.00 16.66
N VAL A 117 -4.11 9.52 15.47
CA VAL A 117 -4.28 10.96 15.25
C VAL A 117 -5.60 11.42 15.87
N SER A 118 -5.52 12.23 16.94
CA SER A 118 -6.69 12.75 17.64
C SER A 118 -7.30 13.94 16.87
N PRO A 119 -8.65 14.02 16.76
CA PRO A 119 -9.32 15.16 16.17
C PRO A 119 -9.09 16.47 16.96
N ASP A 120 -8.68 16.37 18.23
CA ASP A 120 -8.35 17.54 19.06
C ASP A 120 -6.99 18.17 18.69
N GLN A 121 -6.13 17.46 17.98
CA GLN A 121 -4.80 17.90 17.60
C GLN A 121 -4.73 18.49 16.19
N VAL A 122 -5.60 18.05 15.30
CA VAL A 122 -5.60 18.45 13.88
C VAL A 122 -7.03 18.75 13.45
N SER A 123 -7.23 19.85 12.76
CA SER A 123 -8.52 20.14 12.12
C SER A 123 -8.75 19.13 10.99
N LEU A 124 -9.53 18.09 11.28
CA LEU A 124 -9.82 17.01 10.36
C LEU A 124 -10.88 17.43 9.34
N LEU A 125 -10.63 17.13 8.09
CA LEU A 125 -11.59 17.29 6.98
C LEU A 125 -11.96 15.88 6.47
N PHE A 126 -13.03 15.34 7.05
CA PHE A 126 -13.51 13.98 6.71
C PHE A 126 -13.86 13.84 5.22
N GLU A 127 -14.32 14.88 4.58
CA GLU A 127 -14.65 14.93 3.15
C GLU A 127 -13.43 14.69 2.24
N ARG A 128 -12.22 14.85 2.77
CA ARG A 128 -10.98 14.41 2.07
C ARG A 128 -10.80 12.91 2.05
N PHE A 129 -11.39 12.23 3.02
CA PHE A 129 -11.32 10.78 3.14
C PHE A 129 -12.46 10.11 2.38
N ILE A 130 -13.70 10.52 2.64
CA ILE A 130 -14.90 9.99 2.00
C ILE A 130 -15.86 11.15 1.73
N SER A 131 -16.34 11.26 0.47
CA SER A 131 -17.43 12.17 0.14
C SER A 131 -18.34 11.56 -0.92
N LYS A 132 -19.62 11.94 -0.90
CA LYS A 132 -20.60 11.47 -1.88
C LYS A 132 -20.33 12.02 -3.28
N GLU A 133 -19.73 13.20 -3.37
CA GLU A 133 -19.44 13.88 -4.63
C GLU A 133 -18.29 13.20 -5.39
N ARG A 134 -17.30 12.66 -4.67
CA ARG A 134 -16.13 12.03 -5.31
C ARG A 134 -16.44 10.67 -5.89
N ASN A 135 -17.43 9.97 -5.34
CA ASN A 135 -17.79 8.59 -5.72
C ASN A 135 -16.57 7.64 -5.80
N GLU A 136 -15.54 7.92 -5.01
CA GLU A 136 -14.35 7.12 -4.88
C GLU A 136 -14.43 6.29 -3.60
N PRO A 137 -14.06 5.00 -3.65
CA PRO A 137 -14.03 4.18 -2.45
C PRO A 137 -12.98 4.68 -1.45
N PRO A 138 -13.20 4.48 -0.13
CA PRO A 138 -12.20 4.81 0.87
C PRO A 138 -10.96 3.94 0.72
N ASP A 139 -9.78 4.53 0.93
CA ASP A 139 -8.50 3.81 0.96
C ASP A 139 -7.92 3.91 2.38
N ILE A 140 -8.00 2.81 3.13
CA ILE A 140 -7.45 2.72 4.48
C ILE A 140 -6.14 1.95 4.43
N ASP A 141 -5.04 2.69 4.46
CA ASP A 141 -3.71 2.13 4.62
C ASP A 141 -3.41 1.89 6.10
N VAL A 142 -2.99 0.70 6.47
CA VAL A 142 -2.54 0.40 7.82
C VAL A 142 -1.11 -0.10 7.78
N ASP A 143 -0.22 0.64 8.44
CA ASP A 143 1.15 0.22 8.68
C ASP A 143 1.21 -0.66 9.92
N PHE A 144 1.88 -1.80 9.80
CA PHE A 144 2.17 -2.73 10.90
C PHE A 144 3.67 -2.81 11.13
N GLU A 145 4.07 -3.26 12.30
CA GLU A 145 5.47 -3.59 12.57
C GLU A 145 6.04 -4.50 11.47
N HIS A 146 7.17 -4.10 10.88
CA HIS A 146 7.76 -4.82 9.76
C HIS A 146 8.02 -6.30 10.08
N GLU A 147 8.57 -6.60 11.24
CA GLU A 147 8.95 -7.97 11.62
C GLU A 147 7.74 -8.88 11.90
N ARG A 148 6.59 -8.30 12.27
CA ARG A 148 5.41 -9.04 12.70
C ARG A 148 4.21 -8.92 11.75
N ARG A 149 4.36 -8.18 10.66
CA ARG A 149 3.32 -8.02 9.64
C ARG A 149 2.83 -9.35 9.07
N GLU A 150 3.73 -10.34 8.92
CA GLU A 150 3.36 -11.66 8.40
C GLU A 150 2.32 -12.35 9.28
N GLU A 151 2.32 -12.14 10.60
CA GLU A 151 1.29 -12.67 11.49
C GLU A 151 -0.11 -12.15 11.12
N VAL A 152 -0.21 -10.86 10.74
CA VAL A 152 -1.46 -10.24 10.29
C VAL A 152 -1.91 -10.81 8.95
N ILE A 153 -0.98 -10.98 8.00
CA ILE A 153 -1.27 -11.60 6.69
C ILE A 153 -1.80 -13.01 6.88
N GLN A 154 -1.16 -13.83 7.72
CA GLN A 154 -1.61 -15.19 7.97
C GLN A 154 -2.92 -15.24 8.77
N TYR A 155 -3.21 -14.23 9.61
CA TYR A 155 -4.53 -14.08 10.23
C TYR A 155 -5.63 -13.88 9.21
N ILE A 156 -5.41 -13.04 8.18
CA ILE A 156 -6.37 -12.84 7.08
C ILE A 156 -6.71 -14.16 6.42
N TYR A 157 -5.71 -14.94 6.02
CA TYR A 157 -5.93 -16.24 5.39
C TYR A 157 -6.60 -17.26 6.31
N LYS A 158 -6.30 -17.21 7.61
CA LYS A 158 -6.96 -18.08 8.61
C LYS A 158 -8.42 -17.69 8.83
N ARG A 159 -8.71 -16.38 8.82
CA ARG A 159 -10.04 -15.83 9.12
C ARG A 159 -10.98 -15.96 7.93
N TYR A 160 -10.51 -15.58 6.74
CA TYR A 160 -11.32 -15.45 5.53
C TYR A 160 -11.08 -16.57 4.52
N SER A 161 -10.10 -17.43 4.72
CA SER A 161 -9.62 -18.47 3.81
C SER A 161 -8.90 -17.94 2.56
N ARG A 162 -8.16 -18.85 1.88
CA ARG A 162 -7.47 -18.55 0.61
C ARG A 162 -8.42 -18.44 -0.59
N GLU A 163 -9.65 -18.89 -0.43
CA GLU A 163 -10.67 -18.78 -1.47
C GLU A 163 -11.28 -17.38 -1.52
N ARG A 164 -11.25 -16.65 -0.40
CA ARG A 164 -11.93 -15.39 -0.21
C ARG A 164 -11.00 -14.19 0.06
N ALA A 165 -9.71 -14.46 0.26
CA ALA A 165 -8.69 -13.43 0.46
C ALA A 165 -7.51 -13.65 -0.47
N ALA A 166 -7.07 -12.60 -1.16
CA ALA A 166 -5.89 -12.62 -2.01
C ALA A 166 -5.25 -11.23 -2.11
N LEU A 167 -3.96 -11.19 -2.41
CA LEU A 167 -3.25 -9.95 -2.73
C LEU A 167 -3.62 -9.45 -4.13
N ALA A 168 -3.67 -8.15 -4.29
CA ALA A 168 -3.70 -7.51 -5.60
C ALA A 168 -2.40 -7.81 -6.37
N ALA A 169 -2.46 -7.75 -7.69
CA ALA A 169 -1.28 -7.80 -8.54
C ALA A 169 -0.60 -6.44 -8.65
N THR A 170 0.63 -6.48 -9.16
CA THR A 170 1.34 -5.31 -9.65
C THR A 170 1.93 -5.66 -11.01
N VAL A 171 1.64 -4.87 -12.02
CA VAL A 171 2.23 -5.05 -13.35
C VAL A 171 3.68 -4.55 -13.32
N ILE A 172 4.61 -5.47 -13.46
CA ILE A 172 6.02 -5.13 -13.60
C ILE A 172 6.30 -4.89 -15.08
N THR A 173 6.78 -3.70 -15.40
CA THR A 173 7.16 -3.32 -16.77
C THR A 173 8.65 -3.51 -17.03
N TYR A 174 9.02 -3.66 -18.31
CA TYR A 174 10.40 -3.68 -18.69
C TYR A 174 11.09 -2.35 -18.39
N ARG A 175 12.19 -2.45 -17.65
CA ARG A 175 13.13 -1.37 -17.39
C ARG A 175 14.47 -1.69 -18.06
N PRO A 176 15.41 -0.73 -18.20
CA PRO A 176 16.67 -0.94 -18.95
C PRO A 176 17.37 -2.25 -18.63
N ARG A 177 17.61 -2.57 -17.37
CA ARG A 177 18.29 -3.83 -16.96
C ARG A 177 17.55 -5.10 -17.37
N SER A 178 16.25 -5.13 -17.17
CA SER A 178 15.42 -6.29 -17.52
C SER A 178 15.32 -6.45 -19.05
N ALA A 179 15.17 -5.34 -19.76
CA ALA A 179 15.16 -5.34 -21.22
C ALA A 179 16.48 -5.90 -21.81
N VAL A 180 17.63 -5.41 -21.32
CA VAL A 180 18.95 -5.91 -21.76
C VAL A 180 19.07 -7.41 -21.55
N ARG A 181 18.68 -7.91 -20.38
CA ARG A 181 18.79 -9.35 -20.08
C ARG A 181 17.88 -10.21 -20.97
N ASP A 182 16.62 -9.82 -21.08
CA ASP A 182 15.63 -10.67 -21.76
C ASP A 182 15.78 -10.58 -23.28
N VAL A 183 15.98 -9.38 -23.85
CA VAL A 183 16.22 -9.21 -25.30
C VAL A 183 17.58 -9.81 -25.70
N GLY A 184 18.64 -9.59 -24.90
CA GLY A 184 19.96 -10.17 -25.18
C GLY A 184 19.92 -11.69 -25.19
N LYS A 185 19.23 -12.30 -24.22
CA LYS A 185 19.01 -13.74 -24.17
C LYS A 185 18.19 -14.23 -25.37
N ALA A 186 17.14 -13.53 -25.77
CA ALA A 186 16.31 -13.91 -26.92
C ALA A 186 17.07 -13.84 -28.24
N LEU A 187 18.00 -12.89 -28.38
CA LEU A 187 18.88 -12.77 -29.56
C LEU A 187 20.13 -13.68 -29.52
N GLY A 188 20.32 -14.43 -28.45
CA GLY A 188 21.45 -15.34 -28.29
C GLY A 188 22.80 -14.63 -28.10
N LEU A 189 22.80 -13.42 -27.53
CA LEU A 189 24.04 -12.70 -27.21
C LEU A 189 24.81 -13.39 -26.09
N ASP A 190 26.14 -13.15 -26.04
CA ASP A 190 26.99 -13.69 -24.99
C ASP A 190 26.51 -13.32 -23.59
N PRO A 191 26.32 -14.29 -22.69
CA PRO A 191 25.86 -14.03 -21.32
C PRO A 191 26.78 -13.07 -20.53
N LEU A 192 28.10 -13.13 -20.74
CA LEU A 192 29.04 -12.23 -20.08
C LEU A 192 28.88 -10.79 -20.55
N PHE A 193 28.66 -10.60 -21.86
CA PHE A 193 28.35 -9.28 -22.42
C PHE A 193 27.03 -8.71 -21.84
N ILE A 194 25.97 -9.52 -21.79
CA ILE A 194 24.68 -9.13 -21.22
C ILE A 194 24.83 -8.71 -19.75
N GLU A 195 25.61 -9.47 -18.98
CA GLU A 195 25.80 -9.18 -17.55
C GLU A 195 26.58 -7.87 -17.34
N GLN A 196 27.67 -7.67 -18.06
CA GLN A 196 28.47 -6.43 -18.00
C GLN A 196 27.63 -5.21 -18.39
N LEU A 197 26.87 -5.30 -19.49
CA LEU A 197 25.96 -4.23 -19.92
C LEU A 197 24.86 -3.98 -18.90
N SER A 198 24.27 -5.03 -18.34
CA SER A 198 23.24 -4.93 -17.30
C SER A 198 23.74 -4.26 -16.01
N GLN A 199 25.01 -4.48 -15.63
CA GLN A 199 25.63 -3.87 -14.45
C GLN A 199 25.99 -2.40 -14.65
N SER A 200 26.34 -1.99 -15.88
CA SER A 200 26.64 -0.57 -16.20
C SER A 200 25.41 0.34 -16.14
N LEU A 201 24.19 -0.23 -16.20
CA LEU A 201 22.94 0.53 -16.19
C LEU A 201 22.48 0.82 -14.75
N SER A 202 22.13 2.08 -14.49
CA SER A 202 21.50 2.49 -13.24
C SER A 202 19.98 2.31 -13.30
N TRP A 203 19.31 2.17 -12.15
CA TRP A 203 17.85 1.96 -12.10
C TRP A 203 17.04 3.21 -12.49
N TRP A 204 17.66 4.39 -12.45
CA TRP A 204 17.07 5.68 -12.87
C TRP A 204 17.38 6.06 -14.30
N ASP A 205 18.14 5.23 -15.06
CA ASP A 205 18.45 5.53 -16.47
C ASP A 205 17.18 5.49 -17.32
N HIS A 206 16.92 6.58 -18.03
CA HIS A 206 15.78 6.73 -18.93
C HIS A 206 16.15 6.32 -20.37
N ARG A 207 15.15 6.23 -21.25
CA ARG A 207 15.31 5.80 -22.67
C ARG A 207 16.45 6.51 -23.41
N GLY A 208 16.74 7.79 -23.09
CA GLY A 208 17.81 8.56 -23.74
C GLY A 208 19.22 8.25 -23.25
N ASP A 209 19.36 7.66 -22.06
CA ASP A 209 20.68 7.39 -21.48
C ASP A 209 21.27 6.07 -21.97
N LEU A 210 20.46 5.12 -22.39
CA LEU A 210 20.90 3.85 -22.98
C LEU A 210 21.78 4.06 -24.21
N GLN A 211 21.43 5.00 -25.08
CA GLN A 211 22.22 5.27 -26.29
C GLN A 211 23.60 5.84 -25.93
N ARG A 212 23.67 6.78 -24.99
CA ARG A 212 24.94 7.37 -24.52
C ARG A 212 25.83 6.34 -23.82
N GLN A 213 25.26 5.45 -23.03
CA GLN A 213 26.01 4.42 -22.32
C GLN A 213 26.53 3.33 -23.29
N PHE A 214 25.76 2.99 -24.31
CA PHE A 214 26.21 2.12 -25.41
C PHE A 214 27.42 2.74 -26.16
N GLU A 215 27.35 4.03 -26.43
CA GLU A 215 28.46 4.77 -27.08
C GLU A 215 29.69 4.87 -26.16
N GLN A 216 29.51 5.01 -24.86
CA GLN A 216 30.58 5.14 -23.87
C GLN A 216 31.20 3.82 -23.44
N SER A 217 30.48 2.69 -23.52
CA SER A 217 31.00 1.38 -23.10
C SER A 217 32.04 0.76 -24.05
N GLY A 218 32.55 1.55 -25.00
CA GLY A 218 33.67 1.15 -25.86
C GLY A 218 33.34 0.06 -26.90
N SER A 219 32.08 -0.39 -26.90
CA SER A 219 31.63 -1.45 -27.82
C SER A 219 31.71 -1.05 -29.29
N HIS A 220 31.79 0.26 -29.61
CA HIS A 220 31.94 0.75 -30.94
C HIS A 220 33.36 0.52 -31.55
N GLY A 221 34.39 0.54 -30.72
CA GLY A 221 35.78 0.35 -31.21
C GLY A 221 36.06 -1.08 -31.67
N ASP A 222 35.53 -2.06 -30.98
CA ASP A 222 35.68 -3.49 -31.35
C ASP A 222 34.56 -3.95 -32.33
N LEU A 223 33.38 -3.35 -32.27
CA LEU A 223 32.27 -3.60 -33.20
C LEU A 223 32.58 -3.13 -34.64
N ALA A 224 33.32 -2.04 -34.80
CA ALA A 224 33.74 -1.54 -36.12
C ALA A 224 34.64 -2.52 -36.88
N LYS A 225 35.23 -3.51 -36.20
CA LYS A 225 36.07 -4.56 -36.76
C LYS A 225 35.33 -5.88 -37.02
N GLN A 226 34.03 -5.95 -36.74
CA GLN A 226 33.24 -7.18 -36.84
C GLN A 226 32.46 -7.26 -38.17
N PRO A 227 32.08 -8.48 -38.64
CA PRO A 227 31.34 -8.68 -39.87
C PRO A 227 30.01 -7.94 -39.90
N ALA A 228 29.56 -7.50 -41.09
CA ALA A 228 28.30 -6.75 -41.28
C ALA A 228 27.04 -7.36 -40.64
N ALA A 229 27.02 -8.69 -40.51
CA ALA A 229 25.95 -9.41 -39.80
C ALA A 229 25.86 -9.09 -38.30
N GLN A 230 26.97 -8.76 -37.63
CA GLN A 230 27.01 -8.40 -36.24
C GLN A 230 26.59 -6.94 -36.01
N HIS A 231 26.86 -6.04 -36.95
CA HIS A 231 26.35 -4.67 -36.95
C HIS A 231 24.81 -4.65 -36.98
N SER A 232 24.23 -5.43 -37.91
CA SER A 232 22.76 -5.57 -38.00
C SER A 232 22.14 -6.13 -36.71
N MET A 233 22.81 -7.07 -36.02
CA MET A 233 22.32 -7.63 -34.79
C MET A 233 22.35 -6.61 -33.64
N VAL A 234 23.39 -5.79 -33.53
CA VAL A 234 23.50 -4.73 -32.51
C VAL A 234 22.45 -3.64 -32.72
N GLU A 235 22.23 -3.24 -33.98
CA GLU A 235 21.14 -2.28 -34.31
C GLU A 235 19.77 -2.84 -33.96
N HIS A 236 19.52 -4.13 -34.26
CA HIS A 236 18.30 -4.81 -33.87
C HIS A 236 18.14 -4.88 -32.34
N PHE A 237 19.18 -5.23 -31.63
CA PHE A 237 19.19 -5.30 -30.18
C PHE A 237 18.84 -3.91 -29.59
N HIS A 238 19.51 -2.86 -30.05
CA HIS A 238 19.25 -1.50 -29.56
C HIS A 238 17.81 -1.04 -29.84
N ARG A 239 17.28 -1.29 -31.04
CA ARG A 239 15.90 -0.95 -31.41
C ARG A 239 14.91 -1.69 -30.50
N LEU A 240 15.09 -3.00 -30.31
CA LEU A 240 14.22 -3.80 -29.46
C LEU A 240 14.29 -3.38 -28.00
N LEU A 241 15.45 -2.95 -27.49
CA LEU A 241 15.57 -2.38 -26.15
C LEU A 241 14.75 -1.12 -25.98
N GLN A 242 14.70 -0.26 -26.99
CA GLN A 242 13.90 0.97 -26.95
C GLN A 242 12.39 0.68 -27.03
N GLU A 243 12.03 -0.27 -27.90
CA GLU A 243 10.64 -0.63 -28.14
C GLU A 243 10.00 -1.34 -26.93
N ILE A 244 10.74 -2.26 -26.26
CA ILE A 244 10.20 -3.10 -25.20
C ILE A 244 10.05 -2.35 -23.85
N GLN A 245 10.77 -1.26 -23.65
CA GLN A 245 10.70 -0.51 -22.40
C GLN A 245 9.29 0.04 -22.14
N GLY A 246 8.78 -0.22 -20.93
CA GLY A 246 7.42 0.15 -20.54
C GLY A 246 6.37 -0.90 -20.87
N PHE A 247 6.69 -1.91 -21.69
CA PHE A 247 5.78 -3.04 -21.91
C PHE A 247 5.66 -3.89 -20.63
N PRO A 248 4.50 -4.52 -20.38
CA PRO A 248 4.34 -5.48 -19.30
C PRO A 248 5.35 -6.64 -19.45
N ARG A 249 6.01 -6.98 -18.34
CA ARG A 249 6.94 -8.11 -18.28
C ARG A 249 6.33 -9.32 -17.59
N HIS A 250 5.80 -9.12 -16.40
CA HIS A 250 5.08 -10.13 -15.64
C HIS A 250 4.25 -9.47 -14.55
N LEU A 251 3.30 -10.22 -14.00
CA LEU A 251 2.61 -9.86 -12.77
C LEU A 251 3.48 -10.22 -11.55
N SER A 252 3.41 -9.38 -10.54
CA SER A 252 3.97 -9.60 -9.21
C SER A 252 2.89 -9.33 -8.17
N GLN A 253 3.12 -9.73 -6.93
CA GLN A 253 2.20 -9.39 -5.83
C GLN A 253 2.35 -7.93 -5.42
N HIS A 254 1.25 -7.25 -5.13
CA HIS A 254 1.25 -5.95 -4.47
C HIS A 254 1.89 -6.06 -3.07
N VAL A 255 2.52 -4.99 -2.60
CA VAL A 255 3.24 -5.00 -1.32
C VAL A 255 2.34 -5.27 -0.11
N GLY A 256 1.05 -4.96 -0.17
CA GLY A 256 0.16 -5.11 0.97
C GLY A 256 -1.34 -5.06 0.66
N GLY A 257 -1.75 -4.77 -0.58
CA GLY A 257 -3.17 -4.63 -0.94
C GLY A 257 -3.88 -5.98 -0.95
N PHE A 258 -4.79 -6.20 -0.02
CA PHE A 258 -5.66 -7.37 0.05
C PHE A 258 -7.04 -7.06 -0.48
N ILE A 259 -7.58 -7.98 -1.27
CA ILE A 259 -9.01 -8.08 -1.57
C ILE A 259 -9.57 -9.20 -0.69
N ILE A 260 -10.64 -8.89 0.03
CA ILE A 260 -11.33 -9.84 0.92
C ILE A 260 -12.81 -9.80 0.55
N THR A 261 -13.36 -10.93 0.11
CA THR A 261 -14.72 -11.05 -0.42
C THR A 261 -15.61 -11.93 0.44
N ARG A 262 -16.91 -11.72 0.36
CA ARG A 262 -17.93 -12.60 0.97
C ARG A 262 -18.01 -13.95 0.26
N SER A 263 -18.02 -13.94 -1.07
CA SER A 263 -18.04 -15.14 -1.93
C SER A 263 -16.62 -15.49 -2.39
N PRO A 264 -16.37 -16.69 -2.96
CA PRO A 264 -15.06 -17.03 -3.49
C PRO A 264 -14.55 -16.02 -4.52
N ILE A 265 -13.33 -15.49 -4.34
CA ILE A 265 -12.69 -14.51 -5.26
C ILE A 265 -12.64 -15.03 -6.70
N SER A 266 -12.51 -16.35 -6.89
CA SER A 266 -12.47 -16.96 -8.22
C SER A 266 -13.74 -16.76 -9.05
N THR A 267 -14.84 -16.32 -8.43
CA THR A 267 -16.06 -15.92 -9.17
C THR A 267 -15.93 -14.52 -9.78
N LEU A 268 -14.98 -13.73 -9.32
CA LEU A 268 -14.72 -12.38 -9.80
C LEU A 268 -13.52 -12.34 -10.75
N VAL A 269 -12.42 -12.99 -10.37
CA VAL A 269 -11.13 -12.89 -11.05
C VAL A 269 -10.33 -14.19 -10.89
N PRO A 270 -9.48 -14.57 -11.87
CA PRO A 270 -8.54 -15.67 -11.70
C PRO A 270 -7.58 -15.42 -10.51
N VAL A 271 -7.35 -16.48 -9.74
CA VAL A 271 -6.46 -16.48 -8.58
C VAL A 271 -5.32 -17.44 -8.81
N GLU A 272 -4.10 -17.01 -8.51
CA GLU A 272 -2.89 -17.84 -8.61
C GLU A 272 -2.09 -17.86 -7.30
N ASN A 273 -1.18 -18.81 -7.17
CA ASN A 273 -0.25 -18.84 -6.05
C ASN A 273 0.82 -17.74 -6.24
N ALA A 274 1.08 -16.97 -5.20
CA ALA A 274 2.18 -16.03 -5.20
C ALA A 274 3.55 -16.75 -5.17
N SER A 275 4.62 -16.03 -5.54
CA SER A 275 6.00 -16.52 -5.40
C SER A 275 6.37 -16.78 -3.93
N MET A 276 5.81 -16.02 -3.01
CA MET A 276 5.97 -16.27 -1.57
C MET A 276 5.01 -17.39 -1.12
N PRO A 277 5.49 -18.31 -0.27
CA PRO A 277 4.66 -19.40 0.22
C PRO A 277 3.43 -18.87 0.98
N ASN A 278 2.36 -19.64 0.95
CA ASN A 278 1.11 -19.36 1.67
C ASN A 278 0.40 -18.05 1.31
N ARG A 279 0.63 -17.52 0.11
CA ARG A 279 -0.07 -16.35 -0.42
C ARG A 279 -0.71 -16.65 -1.77
N THR A 280 -1.79 -15.94 -2.06
CA THR A 280 -2.52 -15.94 -3.33
C THR A 280 -2.54 -14.53 -3.91
N VAL A 281 -2.58 -14.43 -5.23
CA VAL A 281 -2.60 -13.18 -5.98
C VAL A 281 -3.73 -13.24 -6.99
N ILE A 282 -4.51 -12.17 -7.10
CA ILE A 282 -5.46 -11.99 -8.21
C ILE A 282 -4.75 -11.38 -9.42
N GLN A 283 -5.35 -11.53 -10.60
CA GLN A 283 -4.74 -11.02 -11.85
C GLN A 283 -5.13 -9.56 -12.16
N TRP A 284 -5.63 -8.81 -11.19
CA TRP A 284 -5.92 -7.38 -11.30
C TRP A 284 -4.93 -6.56 -10.47
N ASP A 285 -4.48 -5.46 -11.04
CA ASP A 285 -3.66 -4.49 -10.34
C ASP A 285 -4.51 -3.41 -9.64
N LYS A 286 -3.85 -2.39 -9.09
CA LYS A 286 -4.54 -1.31 -8.36
C LYS A 286 -5.53 -0.55 -9.25
N GLU A 287 -5.15 -0.24 -10.49
CA GLU A 287 -5.97 0.54 -11.41
C GLU A 287 -7.22 -0.26 -11.86
N ASP A 288 -7.06 -1.55 -12.10
CA ASP A 288 -8.17 -2.46 -12.40
C ASP A 288 -9.16 -2.54 -11.23
N ILE A 289 -8.64 -2.67 -10.00
CA ILE A 289 -9.44 -2.74 -8.77
C ILE A 289 -10.26 -1.47 -8.58
N GLU A 290 -9.64 -0.30 -8.76
CA GLU A 290 -10.29 1.00 -8.66
C GLU A 290 -11.36 1.17 -9.76
N ALA A 291 -11.05 0.80 -11.01
CA ALA A 291 -11.99 0.86 -12.13
C ALA A 291 -13.23 -0.01 -11.94
N LEU A 292 -13.09 -1.13 -11.24
CA LEU A 292 -14.18 -2.07 -10.93
C LEU A 292 -14.93 -1.72 -9.63
N GLY A 293 -14.53 -0.65 -8.94
CA GLY A 293 -15.14 -0.26 -7.67
C GLY A 293 -14.92 -1.24 -6.54
N LEU A 294 -13.85 -2.05 -6.62
CA LEU A 294 -13.48 -2.99 -5.59
C LEU A 294 -12.67 -2.28 -4.51
N LEU A 295 -12.88 -2.67 -3.26
CA LEU A 295 -12.13 -2.09 -2.14
C LEU A 295 -10.98 -3.02 -1.76
N LYS A 296 -9.80 -2.42 -1.62
CA LYS A 296 -8.62 -3.09 -1.08
C LYS A 296 -8.33 -2.60 0.34
N ILE A 297 -7.70 -3.45 1.12
CA ILE A 297 -7.15 -3.09 2.43
C ILE A 297 -5.63 -3.20 2.33
N ASP A 298 -4.92 -2.11 2.56
CA ASP A 298 -3.48 -2.10 2.48
C ASP A 298 -2.85 -2.48 3.83
N ILE A 299 -2.27 -3.68 3.88
CA ILE A 299 -1.52 -4.23 5.01
C ILE A 299 -0.04 -3.94 4.77
N LEU A 300 0.41 -2.78 5.20
CA LEU A 300 1.76 -2.30 4.93
C LEU A 300 2.74 -2.63 6.07
N ALA A 301 4.03 -2.46 5.83
CA ALA A 301 5.07 -2.67 6.83
C ALA A 301 5.85 -1.40 7.05
N LEU A 302 6.00 -0.99 8.30
CA LEU A 302 6.80 0.17 8.68
C LEU A 302 7.85 -0.21 9.72
N GLY A 303 9.13 -0.17 9.32
CA GLY A 303 10.26 -0.49 10.21
C GLY A 303 10.35 0.43 11.43
N MET A 304 9.89 1.69 11.32
CA MET A 304 9.85 2.61 12.44
C MET A 304 8.94 2.14 13.57
N LEU A 305 7.81 1.47 13.28
CA LEU A 305 6.96 0.90 14.32
C LEU A 305 7.71 -0.19 15.12
N THR A 306 8.51 -1.02 14.45
CA THR A 306 9.39 -1.99 15.12
C THR A 306 10.43 -1.29 16.00
N ALA A 307 11.04 -0.20 15.52
CA ALA A 307 12.01 0.57 16.30
C ALA A 307 11.37 1.21 17.54
N ILE A 308 10.16 1.77 17.40
CA ILE A 308 9.39 2.33 18.53
C ILE A 308 9.03 1.24 19.55
N HIS A 309 8.58 0.07 19.10
CA HIS A 309 8.25 -1.04 19.99
C HIS A 309 9.48 -1.48 20.82
N ARG A 310 10.61 -1.66 20.14
CA ARG A 310 11.87 -1.99 20.83
C ARG A 310 12.31 -0.89 21.82
N CYS A 311 12.07 0.38 21.48
CA CYS A 311 12.32 1.48 22.40
C CYS A 311 11.44 1.40 23.64
N PHE A 312 10.14 1.10 23.49
CA PHE A 312 9.23 0.90 24.62
C PHE A 312 9.68 -0.24 25.52
N ASP A 313 10.11 -1.36 24.91
CA ASP A 313 10.65 -2.50 25.67
C ASP A 313 11.91 -2.11 26.46
N LEU A 314 12.84 -1.38 25.85
CA LEU A 314 14.06 -0.90 26.53
C LEU A 314 13.72 0.05 27.70
N VAL A 315 12.79 0.97 27.51
CA VAL A 315 12.35 1.89 28.59
C VAL A 315 11.68 1.13 29.72
N ARG A 316 10.83 0.15 29.42
CA ARG A 316 10.22 -0.71 30.42
C ARG A 316 11.28 -1.50 31.20
N ASP A 317 12.20 -2.14 30.51
CA ASP A 317 13.20 -3.05 31.11
C ASP A 317 14.25 -2.31 31.95
N HIS A 318 14.62 -1.08 31.55
CA HIS A 318 15.65 -0.29 32.25
C HIS A 318 15.09 0.73 33.25
N GLN A 319 13.89 1.25 33.01
CA GLN A 319 13.30 2.32 33.84
C GLN A 319 12.03 1.89 34.55
N GLY A 320 11.47 0.71 34.25
CA GLY A 320 10.20 0.24 34.80
C GLY A 320 8.97 1.00 34.33
N ILE A 321 9.10 1.82 33.27
CA ILE A 321 8.02 2.67 32.74
C ILE A 321 7.37 1.97 31.55
N ASN A 322 6.06 1.70 31.64
CA ASN A 322 5.31 1.16 30.53
C ASN A 322 4.79 2.29 29.62
N LEU A 323 5.38 2.39 28.42
CA LEU A 323 4.95 3.34 27.40
C LEU A 323 4.04 2.65 26.36
N SER A 324 3.13 3.45 25.79
CA SER A 324 2.34 3.11 24.61
C SER A 324 2.31 4.32 23.68
N MET A 325 1.90 4.14 22.41
CA MET A 325 1.76 5.26 21.47
C MET A 325 0.88 6.40 22.03
N GLN A 326 -0.07 6.08 22.91
CA GLN A 326 -0.99 7.05 23.50
C GLN A 326 -0.42 7.77 24.73
N SER A 327 0.49 7.10 25.46
CA SER A 327 1.06 7.62 26.70
C SER A 327 2.36 8.43 26.48
N ILE A 328 2.87 8.53 25.24
CA ILE A 328 3.99 9.40 24.92
C ILE A 328 3.60 10.84 25.24
N PRO A 329 4.44 11.59 26.02
CA PRO A 329 4.19 12.99 26.29
C PRO A 329 4.04 13.79 24.99
N LYS A 330 2.96 14.57 24.92
CA LYS A 330 2.66 15.41 23.76
C LYS A 330 3.38 16.76 23.91
N GLU A 331 3.69 17.36 22.76
CA GLU A 331 4.20 18.74 22.68
C GLU A 331 5.45 18.98 23.55
N ASP A 332 6.41 18.03 23.54
CA ASP A 332 7.66 18.18 24.27
C ASP A 332 8.53 19.30 23.68
N SER A 333 8.75 20.35 24.46
CA SER A 333 9.48 21.55 24.02
C SER A 333 10.95 21.28 23.67
N ALA A 334 11.58 20.31 24.31
CA ALA A 334 12.97 19.93 24.01
C ALA A 334 13.08 19.28 22.63
N THR A 335 12.12 18.44 22.27
CA THR A 335 12.01 17.84 20.94
C THR A 335 11.84 18.92 19.87
N TYR A 336 10.95 19.89 20.06
CA TYR A 336 10.78 20.98 19.08
C TYR A 336 12.00 21.88 18.98
N GLN A 337 12.72 22.13 20.08
CA GLN A 337 13.98 22.88 20.03
C GLN A 337 15.04 22.15 19.21
N MET A 338 15.19 20.84 19.41
CA MET A 338 16.09 19.98 18.60
C MET A 338 15.75 20.08 17.11
N LEU A 339 14.46 20.07 16.74
CA LEU A 339 14.02 20.22 15.35
C LEU A 339 14.31 21.63 14.80
N CYS A 340 14.12 22.70 15.61
CA CYS A 340 14.47 24.07 15.23
C CYS A 340 15.96 24.23 14.94
N ASP A 341 16.81 23.43 15.59
CA ASP A 341 18.25 23.41 15.36
C ASP A 341 18.66 22.52 14.19
N ALA A 342 17.69 21.95 13.48
CA ALA A 342 17.87 20.98 12.39
C ALA A 342 18.66 19.72 12.79
N ASP A 343 18.69 19.38 14.08
CA ASP A 343 19.27 18.13 14.59
C ASP A 343 18.26 16.98 14.46
N SER A 344 17.89 16.67 13.20
CA SER A 344 16.84 15.71 12.87
C SER A 344 17.36 14.47 12.13
N VAL A 345 18.67 14.23 12.09
CA VAL A 345 19.22 13.01 11.50
C VAL A 345 18.78 11.79 12.30
N GLY A 346 18.15 10.82 11.64
CA GLY A 346 17.56 9.64 12.28
C GLY A 346 16.14 9.85 12.83
N VAL A 347 15.59 11.07 12.70
CA VAL A 347 14.18 11.33 13.03
C VAL A 347 13.32 11.07 11.79
N PHE A 348 12.42 10.08 11.90
CA PHE A 348 11.64 9.60 10.78
C PHE A 348 10.82 10.70 10.10
N GLN A 349 10.90 10.75 8.77
CA GLN A 349 10.20 11.66 7.85
C GLN A 349 10.51 13.16 7.97
N ILE A 350 11.48 13.56 8.77
CA ILE A 350 11.93 14.97 8.87
C ILE A 350 13.45 15.11 8.78
N GLU A 351 14.14 14.16 8.13
CA GLU A 351 15.60 14.11 8.00
C GLU A 351 16.10 14.35 6.56
N SER A 352 15.22 14.69 5.61
CA SER A 352 15.67 15.02 4.27
C SER A 352 16.42 16.37 4.24
N ARG A 353 17.35 16.54 3.31
CA ARG A 353 18.11 17.80 3.17
C ARG A 353 17.21 19.03 3.04
N ALA A 354 16.07 18.88 2.34
CA ALA A 354 15.10 19.96 2.16
C ALA A 354 14.44 20.32 3.50
N GLN A 355 13.95 19.32 4.23
CA GLN A 355 13.31 19.50 5.54
C GLN A 355 14.30 20.07 6.56
N MET A 356 15.51 19.52 6.69
CA MET A 356 16.53 20.05 7.57
C MET A 356 16.89 21.51 7.26
N ALA A 357 16.80 21.94 6.01
CA ALA A 357 17.00 23.35 5.63
C ALA A 357 15.79 24.24 5.97
N MET A 358 14.58 23.66 6.06
CA MET A 358 13.34 24.38 6.41
C MET A 358 13.13 24.51 7.91
N LEU A 359 13.41 23.47 8.70
CA LEU A 359 13.15 23.42 10.14
C LEU A 359 13.61 24.69 10.92
N PRO A 360 14.84 25.23 10.72
CA PRO A 360 15.27 26.44 11.42
C PRO A 360 14.48 27.70 11.02
N ARG A 361 13.85 27.70 9.85
CA ARG A 361 13.04 28.81 9.35
C ARG A 361 11.60 28.69 9.80
N LEU A 362 11.05 27.48 9.74
CA LEU A 362 9.70 27.14 10.19
C LEU A 362 9.56 27.30 11.71
N ARG A 363 10.58 26.89 12.46
CA ARG A 363 10.61 26.90 13.92
C ARG A 363 9.38 26.25 14.55
N PRO A 364 9.17 24.94 14.31
CA PRO A 364 7.98 24.24 14.79
C PRO A 364 7.87 24.33 16.32
N ARG A 365 6.63 24.55 16.81
CA ARG A 365 6.31 24.64 18.24
C ARG A 365 5.24 23.65 18.66
N CYS A 366 4.56 23.07 17.69
CA CYS A 366 3.53 22.07 17.89
C CYS A 366 3.53 21.07 16.72
N PHE A 367 2.82 19.97 16.89
CA PHE A 367 2.75 18.93 15.86
C PHE A 367 2.19 19.43 14.53
N TYR A 368 1.23 20.36 14.58
CA TYR A 368 0.64 20.92 13.36
C TYR A 368 1.63 21.67 12.48
N ASP A 369 2.63 22.34 13.09
CA ASP A 369 3.69 23.01 12.33
C ASP A 369 4.50 22.02 11.48
N LEU A 370 4.70 20.78 11.96
CA LEU A 370 5.35 19.69 11.22
C LEU A 370 4.48 19.11 10.11
N VAL A 371 3.14 19.18 10.27
CA VAL A 371 2.20 18.74 9.23
C VAL A 371 2.21 19.69 8.02
N ILE A 372 2.55 20.95 8.24
CA ILE A 372 2.68 21.97 7.17
C ILE A 372 3.95 21.74 6.34
N GLU A 373 5.02 21.23 6.92
CA GLU A 373 6.29 20.92 6.27
C GLU A 373 6.19 19.71 5.32
#